data_ca896c88be81825ff66c148d70ff72d2
#
_entry.id   ca896c88be81825ff66c148d70ff72d2
#
_cell.length_a   1.000
_cell.length_b   1.000
_cell.length_c   1.000
_cell.angle_alpha   90.00
_cell.angle_beta   90.00
_cell.angle_gamma   90.00
#
_symmetry.space_group_name_H-M   'P 1'
#
loop_
_entity.id
_entity.type
_entity.pdbx_description
1 polymer ?
#
loop_
_entity_poly.entity_id
_entity_poly.type
_entity_poly.pdbx_seq_one_letter_code
_entity_poly.pdbx_strand_id
1 'polypeptide(L)'
;MIYNVVIYFVLWGIAIASLFNEKVRKMWRGERDAFRILRENVDPTERYIWFHAASLGEFEQGRPLMERIRRDYPQYKILLTFYSPSGYEVRKNYEGADIICYMPVDTRLNAIRFLRLVRPVMAFFIKYEFWSNFLHILRYFMAFMARTPMCSRQCRAYMPHICSLLPSIRL
;
A
#
# COMPACT_ATOMS: atom_id res chain seq x y z
N MET A 1 5.09 -5.69 21.24
CA MET A 1 6.34 -6.47 21.31
C MET A 1 6.18 -7.88 20.75
N ILE A 2 5.23 -8.67 21.23
CA ILE A 2 4.98 -10.07 20.81
C ILE A 2 4.75 -10.21 19.30
N TYR A 3 3.93 -9.35 18.68
CA TYR A 3 3.66 -9.35 17.24
C TYR A 3 4.95 -9.31 16.39
N ASN A 4 5.90 -8.45 16.73
CA ASN A 4 7.16 -8.35 15.97
C ASN A 4 8.02 -9.61 16.09
N VAL A 5 8.02 -10.26 17.26
CA VAL A 5 8.72 -11.54 17.46
C VAL A 5 8.11 -12.62 16.57
N VAL A 6 6.78 -12.70 16.55
CA VAL A 6 6.04 -13.64 15.68
C VAL A 6 6.36 -13.38 14.21
N ILE A 7 6.38 -12.12 13.77
CA ILE A 7 6.73 -11.76 12.38
C ILE A 7 8.13 -12.28 12.00
N TYR A 8 9.12 -12.14 12.89
CA TYR A 8 10.47 -12.66 12.59
C TYR A 8 10.50 -14.19 12.47
N PHE A 9 9.75 -14.92 13.31
CA PHE A 9 9.62 -16.38 13.16
C PHE A 9 8.91 -16.76 11.86
N VAL A 10 7.85 -16.05 11.50
CA VAL A 10 7.15 -16.24 10.21
C VAL A 10 8.09 -15.98 9.04
N LEU A 11 8.89 -14.91 9.08
CA LEU A 11 9.88 -14.60 8.04
C LEU A 11 10.93 -15.71 7.91
N TRP A 12 11.39 -16.27 9.02
CA TRP A 12 12.32 -17.38 8.99
C TRP A 12 11.69 -18.61 8.34
N GLY A 13 10.44 -18.92 8.70
CA GLY A 13 9.65 -19.99 8.06
C GLY A 13 9.44 -19.75 6.56
N ILE A 14 9.11 -18.51 6.13
CA ILE A 14 8.96 -18.13 4.73
C ILE A 14 10.29 -18.27 3.97
N ALA A 15 11.41 -17.86 4.57
CA ALA A 15 12.73 -18.00 3.97
C ALA A 15 13.07 -19.48 3.69
N ILE A 16 12.79 -20.38 4.63
CA ILE A 16 12.98 -21.84 4.45
C ILE A 16 11.99 -22.36 3.39
N ALA A 17 10.70 -22.02 3.48
CA ALA A 17 9.69 -22.46 2.53
C ALA A 17 9.95 -21.96 1.10
N SER A 18 10.63 -20.82 0.94
CA SER A 18 11.00 -20.27 -0.37
C SER A 18 12.00 -21.15 -1.14
N LEU A 19 12.70 -22.04 -0.45
CA LEU A 19 13.62 -23.02 -1.06
C LEU A 19 12.83 -24.12 -1.80
N PHE A 20 11.65 -24.47 -1.29
CA PHE A 20 10.85 -25.60 -1.76
C PHE A 20 9.60 -25.19 -2.56
N ASN A 21 9.16 -23.93 -2.45
CA ASN A 21 7.93 -23.47 -3.08
C ASN A 21 8.17 -22.24 -3.97
N GLU A 22 7.88 -22.38 -5.27
CA GLU A 22 8.09 -21.31 -6.24
C GLU A 22 7.24 -20.06 -5.98
N LYS A 23 5.99 -20.23 -5.51
CA LYS A 23 5.11 -19.10 -5.17
C LYS A 23 5.69 -18.29 -4.00
N VAL A 24 6.15 -18.99 -2.95
CA VAL A 24 6.77 -18.36 -1.78
C VAL A 24 8.06 -17.65 -2.17
N ARG A 25 8.85 -18.26 -3.05
CA ARG A 25 10.08 -17.65 -3.57
C ARG A 25 9.83 -16.39 -4.39
N LYS A 26 8.79 -16.38 -5.25
CA LYS A 26 8.39 -15.17 -6.01
C LYS A 26 7.95 -14.05 -5.06
N MET A 27 7.12 -14.36 -4.09
CA MET A 27 6.69 -13.42 -3.06
C MET A 27 7.89 -12.84 -2.30
N TRP A 28 8.77 -13.70 -1.78
CA TRP A 28 9.97 -13.30 -1.03
C TRP A 28 10.93 -12.40 -1.81
N ARG A 29 11.14 -12.70 -3.09
CA ARG A 29 11.92 -11.84 -3.99
C ARG A 29 11.22 -10.53 -4.27
N GLY A 30 9.93 -10.57 -4.58
CA GLY A 30 9.13 -9.38 -4.88
C GLY A 30 9.05 -8.40 -3.71
N GLU A 31 8.91 -8.88 -2.48
CA GLU A 31 8.94 -8.05 -1.28
C GLU A 31 10.30 -7.34 -1.09
N ARG A 32 11.40 -8.00 -1.42
CA ARG A 32 12.75 -7.41 -1.40
C ARG A 32 12.95 -6.37 -2.50
N ASP A 33 12.39 -6.62 -3.70
CA ASP A 33 12.46 -5.72 -4.84
C ASP A 33 11.53 -4.51 -4.69
N ALA A 34 10.53 -4.57 -3.83
CA ALA A 34 9.54 -3.50 -3.63
C ALA A 34 10.19 -2.14 -3.36
N PHE A 35 11.20 -2.09 -2.49
CA PHE A 35 11.90 -0.82 -2.20
C PHE A 35 12.77 -0.32 -3.35
N ARG A 36 13.24 -1.20 -4.24
CA ARG A 36 13.94 -0.80 -5.46
C ARG A 36 12.95 -0.17 -6.42
N ILE A 37 11.83 -0.84 -6.70
CA ILE A 37 10.75 -0.34 -7.56
C ILE A 37 10.25 1.02 -7.06
N LEU A 38 10.00 1.15 -5.76
CA LEU A 38 9.53 2.40 -5.18
C LEU A 38 10.55 3.54 -5.32
N ARG A 39 11.85 3.28 -5.11
CA ARG A 39 12.89 4.32 -5.24
C ARG A 39 13.08 4.78 -6.68
N GLU A 40 12.90 3.89 -7.65
CA GLU A 40 13.04 4.16 -9.06
C GLU A 40 11.83 4.92 -9.65
N ASN A 41 10.62 4.72 -9.08
CA ASN A 41 9.38 5.19 -9.69
C ASN A 41 8.63 6.25 -8.87
N VAL A 42 8.91 6.40 -7.58
CA VAL A 42 8.24 7.42 -6.76
C VAL A 42 8.87 8.78 -6.99
N ASP A 43 8.07 9.71 -7.53
CA ASP A 43 8.43 11.13 -7.61
C ASP A 43 8.01 11.83 -6.30
N PRO A 44 8.95 12.42 -5.54
CA PRO A 44 8.64 13.09 -4.27
C PRO A 44 7.79 14.35 -4.42
N THR A 45 7.62 14.88 -5.63
CA THR A 45 6.77 16.05 -5.93
C THR A 45 5.32 15.68 -6.17
N GLU A 46 5.05 14.42 -6.48
CA GLU A 46 3.73 13.90 -6.76
C GLU A 46 2.97 13.46 -5.49
N ARG A 47 1.66 13.33 -5.59
CA ARG A 47 0.78 12.92 -4.51
C ARG A 47 0.21 11.55 -4.77
N TYR A 48 0.47 10.60 -3.87
CA TYR A 48 0.06 9.23 -4.03
C TYR A 48 -1.16 8.88 -3.19
N ILE A 49 -2.12 8.18 -3.81
CA ILE A 49 -3.16 7.42 -3.12
C ILE A 49 -2.71 5.96 -3.15
N TRP A 50 -2.57 5.37 -1.97
CA TRP A 50 -2.10 4.00 -1.82
C TRP A 50 -3.26 3.03 -1.69
N PHE A 51 -3.30 2.04 -2.58
CA PHE A 51 -4.20 0.89 -2.50
C PHE A 51 -3.41 -0.36 -2.13
N HIS A 52 -3.93 -1.13 -1.19
CA HIS A 52 -3.43 -2.45 -0.85
C HIS A 52 -4.50 -3.51 -1.06
N ALA A 53 -4.19 -4.55 -1.83
CA ALA A 53 -5.02 -5.72 -2.05
C ALA A 53 -4.16 -6.98 -1.86
N ALA A 54 -4.53 -7.89 -0.98
CA ALA A 54 -3.70 -9.07 -0.74
C ALA A 54 -3.67 -10.01 -1.95
N SER A 55 -4.76 -10.10 -2.69
CA SER A 55 -4.95 -11.04 -3.78
C SER A 55 -5.64 -10.43 -5.01
N LEU A 56 -5.73 -11.19 -6.10
CA LEU A 56 -6.46 -10.79 -7.31
C LEU A 56 -7.95 -10.52 -7.01
N GLY A 57 -8.60 -11.37 -6.20
CA GLY A 57 -10.02 -11.20 -5.89
C GLY A 57 -10.32 -9.91 -5.11
N GLU A 58 -9.43 -9.49 -4.22
CA GLU A 58 -9.54 -8.23 -3.51
C GLU A 58 -9.26 -7.05 -4.42
N PHE A 59 -8.25 -7.16 -5.29
CA PHE A 59 -8.01 -6.16 -6.32
C PHE A 59 -9.27 -5.89 -7.17
N GLU A 60 -9.96 -6.93 -7.65
CA GLU A 60 -11.18 -6.76 -8.47
C GLU A 60 -12.29 -6.03 -7.71
N GLN A 61 -12.36 -6.15 -6.39
CA GLN A 61 -13.31 -5.40 -5.57
C GLN A 61 -12.90 -3.93 -5.40
N GLY A 62 -11.61 -3.64 -5.32
CA GLY A 62 -11.08 -2.27 -5.22
C GLY A 62 -10.97 -1.55 -6.55
N ARG A 63 -10.91 -2.28 -7.68
CA ARG A 63 -10.72 -1.73 -9.03
C ARG A 63 -11.71 -0.64 -9.41
N PRO A 64 -13.04 -0.77 -9.22
CA PRO A 64 -13.98 0.27 -9.58
C PRO A 64 -13.71 1.60 -8.86
N LEU A 65 -13.24 1.54 -7.59
CA LEU A 65 -12.85 2.73 -6.84
C LEU A 65 -11.57 3.36 -7.40
N MET A 66 -10.55 2.56 -7.74
CA MET A 66 -9.32 3.06 -8.37
C MET A 66 -9.60 3.75 -9.70
N GLU A 67 -10.40 3.12 -10.58
CA GLU A 67 -10.79 3.68 -11.88
C GLU A 67 -11.57 4.98 -11.72
N ARG A 68 -12.47 5.05 -10.73
CA ARG A 68 -13.20 6.27 -10.41
C ARG A 68 -12.28 7.38 -9.91
N ILE A 69 -11.36 7.08 -9.00
CA ILE A 69 -10.37 8.05 -8.51
C ILE A 69 -9.47 8.52 -9.65
N ARG A 70 -9.00 7.63 -10.52
CA ARG A 70 -8.19 7.98 -11.68
C ARG A 70 -8.91 8.96 -12.61
N ARG A 71 -10.22 8.76 -12.85
CA ARG A 71 -11.03 9.62 -13.69
C ARG A 71 -11.35 10.95 -13.04
N ASP A 72 -11.81 10.92 -11.77
CA ASP A 72 -12.39 12.09 -11.10
C ASP A 72 -11.29 12.95 -10.43
N TYR A 73 -10.11 12.38 -10.16
CA TYR A 73 -8.98 13.03 -9.46
C TYR A 73 -7.62 12.75 -10.14
N PRO A 74 -7.44 13.15 -11.41
CA PRO A 74 -6.23 12.82 -12.20
C PRO A 74 -4.93 13.43 -11.66
N GLN A 75 -5.03 14.42 -10.73
CA GLN A 75 -3.88 15.02 -10.05
C GLN A 75 -3.23 14.11 -9.01
N TYR A 76 -3.81 12.96 -8.70
CA TYR A 76 -3.22 11.96 -7.80
C TYR A 76 -2.68 10.77 -8.58
N LYS A 77 -1.51 10.33 -8.16
CA LYS A 77 -0.91 9.07 -8.62
C LYS A 77 -1.44 7.91 -7.77
N ILE A 78 -1.61 6.76 -8.39
CA ILE A 78 -2.08 5.56 -7.70
C ILE A 78 -0.92 4.60 -7.51
N LEU A 79 -0.61 4.29 -6.25
CA LEU A 79 0.27 3.20 -5.87
C LEU A 79 -0.59 1.99 -5.48
N LEU A 80 -0.38 0.87 -6.16
CA LEU A 80 -1.04 -0.40 -5.86
C LEU A 80 -0.03 -1.40 -5.32
N THR A 81 -0.31 -1.97 -4.15
CA THR A 81 0.52 -3.03 -3.58
C THR A 81 -0.25 -4.33 -3.45
N PHE A 82 0.44 -5.45 -3.72
CA PHE A 82 -0.07 -6.80 -3.54
C PHE A 82 0.74 -7.56 -2.49
N TYR A 83 0.10 -8.51 -1.82
CA TYR A 83 0.81 -9.45 -0.97
C TYR A 83 1.04 -10.78 -1.70
N SER A 84 0.01 -11.30 -2.39
CA SER A 84 0.07 -12.58 -3.08
C SER A 84 0.56 -12.46 -4.53
N PRO A 85 1.37 -13.42 -5.01
CA PRO A 85 1.72 -13.52 -6.42
C PRO A 85 0.52 -13.61 -7.36
N SER A 86 -0.61 -14.16 -6.91
CA SER A 86 -1.83 -14.28 -7.71
C SER A 86 -2.40 -12.92 -8.15
N GLY A 87 -2.23 -11.89 -7.33
CA GLY A 87 -2.60 -10.52 -7.68
C GLY A 87 -1.53 -9.85 -8.53
N TYR A 88 -0.29 -9.85 -8.03
CA TYR A 88 0.81 -9.14 -8.66
C TYR A 88 1.14 -9.65 -10.07
N GLU A 89 1.32 -10.95 -10.27
CA GLU A 89 1.72 -11.52 -11.57
C GLU A 89 0.67 -11.26 -12.67
N VAL A 90 -0.61 -11.24 -12.29
CA VAL A 90 -1.70 -10.97 -13.22
C VAL A 90 -1.88 -9.48 -13.51
N ARG A 91 -1.60 -8.63 -12.54
CA ARG A 91 -1.92 -7.19 -12.60
C ARG A 91 -0.71 -6.25 -12.57
N LYS A 92 0.51 -6.75 -12.67
CA LYS A 92 1.73 -5.92 -12.68
C LYS A 92 1.81 -4.89 -13.81
N ASN A 93 1.04 -5.10 -14.88
CA ASN A 93 0.93 -4.17 -16.02
C ASN A 93 -0.44 -3.48 -16.07
N TYR A 94 -1.16 -3.36 -14.95
CA TYR A 94 -2.45 -2.69 -14.93
C TYR A 94 -2.31 -1.18 -15.09
N GLU A 95 -2.90 -0.63 -16.17
CA GLU A 95 -2.77 0.78 -16.56
C GLU A 95 -3.48 1.76 -15.60
N GLY A 96 -4.37 1.26 -14.75
CA GLY A 96 -5.10 2.07 -13.77
C GLY A 96 -4.27 2.47 -12.54
N ALA A 97 -3.02 1.97 -12.40
CA ALA A 97 -2.11 2.37 -11.33
C ALA A 97 -0.76 2.83 -11.90
N ASP A 98 -0.14 3.85 -11.29
CA ASP A 98 1.14 4.40 -11.75
C ASP A 98 2.32 3.57 -11.28
N ILE A 99 2.22 2.99 -10.08
CA ILE A 99 3.24 2.13 -9.50
C ILE A 99 2.56 0.87 -8.96
N ILE A 100 3.11 -0.29 -9.31
CA ILE A 100 2.63 -1.58 -8.82
C ILE A 100 3.81 -2.36 -8.27
N CYS A 101 3.71 -2.80 -7.00
CA CYS A 101 4.74 -3.61 -6.38
C CYS A 101 4.15 -4.56 -5.33
N TYR A 102 5.00 -5.44 -4.80
CA TYR A 102 4.65 -6.17 -3.59
C TYR A 102 4.65 -5.25 -2.38
N MET A 103 3.80 -5.55 -1.39
CA MET A 103 3.88 -4.91 -0.10
C MET A 103 5.12 -5.41 0.64
N PRO A 104 5.98 -4.52 1.14
CA PRO A 104 7.11 -4.95 1.97
C PRO A 104 6.63 -5.65 3.24
N VAL A 105 7.43 -6.59 3.74
CA VAL A 105 7.14 -7.30 5.00
C VAL A 105 6.76 -6.34 6.11
N ASP A 106 5.73 -6.69 6.90
CA ASP A 106 5.17 -5.86 7.97
C ASP A 106 6.10 -5.79 9.19
N THR A 107 7.27 -5.22 9.01
CA THR A 107 8.15 -4.81 10.11
C THR A 107 8.03 -3.31 10.35
N ARG A 108 8.24 -2.88 11.59
CA ARG A 108 8.23 -1.46 11.95
C ARG A 108 9.17 -0.63 11.08
N LEU A 109 10.35 -1.15 10.77
CA LEU A 109 11.35 -0.47 9.95
C LEU A 109 10.89 -0.30 8.52
N ASN A 110 10.34 -1.37 7.92
CA ASN A 110 9.82 -1.33 6.55
C ASN A 110 8.62 -0.38 6.43
N ALA A 111 7.70 -0.40 7.40
CA ALA A 111 6.57 0.50 7.41
C ALA A 111 7.02 1.99 7.47
N ILE A 112 8.00 2.31 8.32
CA ILE A 112 8.55 3.68 8.38
C ILE A 112 9.23 4.06 7.05
N ARG A 113 10.06 3.18 6.48
CA ARG A 113 10.76 3.43 5.23
C ARG A 113 9.79 3.63 4.07
N PHE A 114 8.78 2.76 3.96
CA PHE A 114 7.76 2.82 2.94
C PHE A 114 6.97 4.14 3.01
N LEU A 115 6.44 4.48 4.18
CA LEU A 115 5.64 5.69 4.34
C LEU A 115 6.45 6.98 4.17
N ARG A 116 7.73 6.98 4.53
CA ARG A 116 8.63 8.11 4.26
C ARG A 116 8.94 8.28 2.78
N LEU A 117 9.02 7.19 2.04
CA LEU A 117 9.32 7.20 0.61
C LEU A 117 8.08 7.59 -0.21
N VAL A 118 6.96 6.93 0.02
CA VAL A 118 5.71 7.11 -0.76
C VAL A 118 4.94 8.36 -0.35
N ARG A 119 4.92 8.68 0.95
CA ARG A 119 4.15 9.81 1.53
C ARG A 119 2.70 9.84 1.07
N PRO A 120 1.94 8.73 1.22
CA PRO A 120 0.59 8.67 0.69
C PRO A 120 -0.30 9.70 1.37
N VAL A 121 -1.13 10.40 0.57
CA VAL A 121 -2.14 11.33 1.09
C VAL A 121 -3.37 10.59 1.61
N MET A 122 -3.59 9.37 1.11
CA MET A 122 -4.67 8.48 1.52
C MET A 122 -4.24 7.03 1.30
N ALA A 123 -4.76 6.12 2.12
CA ALA A 123 -4.51 4.68 1.97
C ALA A 123 -5.83 3.90 2.06
N PHE A 124 -6.01 2.96 1.14
CA PHE A 124 -7.14 2.04 1.11
C PHE A 124 -6.64 0.61 1.24
N PHE A 125 -7.09 -0.07 2.29
CA PHE A 125 -6.87 -1.51 2.49
C PHE A 125 -8.14 -2.24 2.09
N ILE A 126 -8.04 -3.10 1.09
CA ILE A 126 -9.20 -3.85 0.57
C ILE A 126 -9.42 -5.08 1.43
N LYS A 127 -10.59 -5.17 2.06
CA LYS A 127 -10.97 -6.21 3.03
C LYS A 127 -10.15 -6.21 4.34
N TYR A 128 -10.02 -7.40 4.95
CA TYR A 128 -9.53 -7.63 6.33
C TYR A 128 -8.00 -7.65 6.43
N GLU A 129 -7.33 -6.72 5.80
CA GLU A 129 -5.87 -6.61 5.78
C GLU A 129 -5.34 -5.86 7.01
N PHE A 130 -5.08 -6.61 8.08
CA PHE A 130 -4.59 -6.06 9.36
C PHE A 130 -3.05 -6.09 9.45
N TRP A 131 -2.39 -5.24 8.72
CA TRP A 131 -0.94 -5.02 8.77
C TRP A 131 -0.59 -4.11 9.95
N SER A 132 -0.42 -4.71 11.12
CA SER A 132 -0.36 -4.00 12.41
C SER A 132 0.68 -2.88 12.46
N ASN A 133 1.91 -3.12 11.98
CA ASN A 133 2.94 -2.09 11.97
C ASN A 133 2.63 -0.97 10.96
N PHE A 134 2.20 -1.33 9.74
CA PHE A 134 1.80 -0.34 8.75
C PHE A 134 0.63 0.51 9.22
N LEU A 135 -0.43 -0.08 9.74
CA LEU A 135 -1.61 0.65 10.23
C LEU A 135 -1.26 1.56 11.41
N HIS A 136 -0.46 1.05 12.36
CA HIS A 136 -0.04 1.83 13.51
C HIS A 136 0.81 3.04 13.11
N ILE A 137 1.79 2.86 12.23
CA ILE A 137 2.67 3.93 11.79
C ILE A 137 1.95 4.89 10.84
N LEU A 138 1.08 4.39 9.95
CA LEU A 138 0.25 5.19 9.07
C LEU A 138 -0.62 6.18 9.85
N ARG A 139 -1.24 5.75 10.95
CA ARG A 139 -2.04 6.62 11.83
C ARG A 139 -1.24 7.84 12.31
N TYR A 140 0.00 7.63 12.77
CA TYR A 140 0.86 8.74 13.22
C TYR A 140 1.35 9.58 12.03
N PHE A 141 1.70 8.95 10.93
CA PHE A 141 2.15 9.62 9.72
C PHE A 141 1.05 10.53 9.15
N MET A 142 -0.18 10.05 9.02
CA MET A 142 -1.31 10.83 8.54
C MET A 142 -1.67 11.98 9.50
N ALA A 143 -1.62 11.76 10.81
CA ALA A 143 -1.82 12.80 11.81
C ALA A 143 -0.73 13.89 11.74
N PHE A 144 0.51 13.51 11.47
CA PHE A 144 1.63 14.44 11.27
C PHE A 144 1.44 15.25 9.97
N MET A 145 1.13 14.58 8.86
CA MET A 145 0.90 15.22 7.56
C MET A 145 -0.27 16.21 7.61
N ALA A 146 -1.35 15.88 8.33
CA ALA A 146 -2.49 16.78 8.52
C ALA A 146 -2.15 18.07 9.30
N ARG A 147 -1.07 18.09 10.08
CA ARG A 147 -0.61 19.24 10.86
C ARG A 147 0.42 20.11 10.11
N THR A 148 1.00 19.61 9.02
CA THR A 148 1.98 20.38 8.24
C THR A 148 1.28 21.38 7.31
N PRO A 149 1.84 22.60 7.11
CA PRO A 149 1.22 23.64 6.26
C PRO A 149 1.03 23.20 4.80
N MET A 150 1.84 22.28 4.32
CA MET A 150 1.78 21.76 2.94
C MET A 150 0.51 20.93 2.64
N CYS A 151 -0.07 20.29 3.67
CA CYS A 151 -1.30 19.50 3.51
C CYS A 151 -2.58 20.28 3.87
N SER A 152 -2.46 21.39 4.61
CA SER A 152 -3.56 21.96 5.40
C SER A 152 -4.68 22.62 4.60
N ARG A 153 -4.48 23.11 3.38
CA ARG A 153 -5.54 23.77 2.59
C ARG A 153 -6.22 22.88 1.58
N GLN A 154 -5.47 22.08 0.83
CA GLN A 154 -6.03 21.27 -0.27
C GLN A 154 -6.52 19.88 0.17
N CYS A 155 -5.83 19.20 1.10
CA CYS A 155 -6.32 17.92 1.60
C CYS A 155 -7.65 18.05 2.36
N ARG A 156 -7.87 19.13 3.12
CA ARG A 156 -9.15 19.39 3.79
C ARG A 156 -10.31 19.68 2.82
N ALA A 157 -10.04 20.24 1.67
CA ALA A 157 -11.07 20.55 0.69
C ALA A 157 -11.57 19.28 -0.05
N TYR A 158 -10.69 18.29 -0.29
CA TYR A 158 -11.02 17.10 -1.09
C TYR A 158 -11.32 15.84 -0.27
N MET A 159 -10.82 15.76 0.98
CA MET A 159 -11.07 14.61 1.86
C MET A 159 -12.58 14.33 2.10
N PRO A 160 -13.45 15.33 2.34
CA PRO A 160 -14.90 15.09 2.47
C PRO A 160 -15.52 14.49 1.22
N HIS A 161 -15.09 14.91 0.02
CA HIS A 161 -15.62 14.40 -1.23
C HIS A 161 -15.20 12.95 -1.51
N ILE A 162 -13.96 12.58 -1.20
CA ILE A 162 -13.51 11.19 -1.35
C ILE A 162 -14.17 10.29 -0.29
N CYS A 163 -14.34 10.76 0.94
CA CYS A 163 -15.06 10.04 1.99
C CYS A 163 -16.55 9.87 1.67
N SER A 164 -17.19 10.83 0.99
CA SER A 164 -18.59 10.72 0.55
C SER A 164 -18.81 9.69 -0.55
N LEU A 165 -17.75 9.28 -1.26
CA LEU A 165 -17.79 8.19 -2.24
C LEU A 165 -17.85 6.80 -1.60
N LEU A 166 -17.65 6.70 -0.29
CA LEU A 166 -17.63 5.47 0.50
C LEU A 166 -18.69 5.52 1.60
N PRO A 167 -20.00 5.37 1.26
CA PRO A 167 -21.08 5.46 2.25
C PRO A 167 -21.03 4.42 3.37
N SER A 168 -20.12 3.43 3.28
CA SER A 168 -20.03 2.30 4.20
C SER A 168 -18.80 2.30 5.11
N ILE A 169 -17.91 3.28 5.03
CA ILE A 169 -16.73 3.36 5.91
C ILE A 169 -16.95 4.49 6.92
N ARG A 170 -17.59 4.14 8.05
CA ARG A 170 -17.45 4.93 9.28
C ARG A 170 -16.13 4.54 9.93
N LEU A 171 -15.26 5.51 10.11
CA LEU A 171 -14.09 5.41 10.99
C LEU A 171 -14.52 5.27 12.45
#